data_843b37d46068aefe51071cfcd15fd17a
#
_entry.id   843b37d46068aefe51071cfcd15fd17a
#
_cell.length_a   1.000
_cell.length_b   1.000
_cell.length_c   1.000
_cell.angle_alpha   90.00
_cell.angle_beta   90.00
_cell.angle_gamma   90.00
#
_symmetry.space_group_name_H-M   'P 1'
#
loop_
_entity.id
_entity.type
_entity.pdbx_description
1 polymer ?
#
loop_
_entity_poly.entity_id
_entity_poly.type
_entity_poly.pdbx_seq_one_letter_code
_entity_poly.pdbx_strand_id
1 'polypeptide(L)'
;MKEDAGNGRIKGAVKKFLDFLIIFFSLALCAVIFIKMDLYDMIKENLTNNTAQYSVLHDFKEACDEARAQSAAEIKTRKRIYALELERYVAPEPDPSKYDAGFANYSDSTIEVHYYKQRMYESWFHFMEVRIKHPSQFRMALANDSYGDVRKLPHLIASDVNAVAAVNGCFYNRRWGGVLIYRREMLRNRPYSADTLLIDVDGNFHIVDDRHIEDSHVLEQYDIVNAITFGPELVRDGQVLRIKNGLWEPNTNEPRTAICQFDDDLHYLVCLAEGRNADSIGVSMSVFAHELAAKGVKCAYNLDGGQSGTMIMGNRVKNRVGWGPEKPQGDILYFATALEENERDST
;
A
#
# COMPACT_ATOMS: atom_id res chain seq x y z
N MET A 1 15.49 26.47 -55.61
CA MET A 1 14.55 25.32 -55.63
C MET A 1 15.20 23.95 -55.32
N LYS A 2 16.29 23.88 -54.55
CA LYS A 2 16.93 22.60 -54.17
C LYS A 2 17.01 22.39 -52.63
N GLU A 3 16.69 23.38 -51.83
CA GLU A 3 16.72 23.26 -50.35
C GLU A 3 15.46 22.66 -49.70
N ASP A 4 14.30 22.74 -50.36
CA ASP A 4 13.04 22.21 -49.82
C ASP A 4 12.89 20.70 -49.93
N ALA A 5 13.59 20.06 -50.85
CA ALA A 5 13.51 18.58 -51.02
C ALA A 5 14.29 17.81 -49.92
N GLY A 6 15.32 18.42 -49.34
CA GLY A 6 16.12 17.81 -48.25
C GLY A 6 15.37 17.83 -46.91
N ASN A 7 14.69 18.92 -46.63
CA ASN A 7 13.97 19.12 -45.36
C ASN A 7 12.71 18.21 -45.24
N GLY A 8 12.05 17.93 -46.38
CA GLY A 8 10.91 16.99 -46.44
C GLY A 8 11.32 15.52 -46.22
N ARG A 9 12.52 15.11 -46.73
CA ARG A 9 13.04 13.75 -46.52
C ARG A 9 13.52 13.51 -45.11
N ILE A 10 14.14 14.50 -44.45
CA ILE A 10 14.57 14.42 -43.04
C ILE A 10 13.34 14.39 -42.12
N LYS A 11 12.34 15.23 -42.34
CA LYS A 11 11.07 15.22 -41.59
C LYS A 11 10.34 13.87 -41.76
N GLY A 12 10.35 13.27 -42.94
CA GLY A 12 9.78 11.95 -43.21
C GLY A 12 10.54 10.81 -42.50
N ALA A 13 11.86 10.87 -42.44
CA ALA A 13 12.69 9.89 -41.73
C ALA A 13 12.54 10.01 -40.20
N VAL A 14 12.53 11.24 -39.68
CA VAL A 14 12.30 11.51 -38.26
C VAL A 14 10.89 11.07 -37.82
N LYS A 15 9.89 11.32 -38.66
CA LYS A 15 8.52 10.86 -38.39
C LYS A 15 8.45 9.32 -38.34
N LYS A 16 9.06 8.62 -39.32
CA LYS A 16 9.12 7.16 -39.32
C LYS A 16 9.89 6.59 -38.13
N PHE A 17 10.95 7.26 -37.67
CA PHE A 17 11.72 6.88 -36.51
C PHE A 17 10.92 7.11 -35.21
N LEU A 18 10.18 8.23 -35.09
CA LEU A 18 9.26 8.49 -33.96
C LEU A 18 8.10 7.48 -33.94
N ASP A 19 7.51 7.19 -35.10
CA ASP A 19 6.44 6.20 -35.21
C ASP A 19 6.96 4.79 -34.82
N PHE A 20 8.20 4.45 -35.21
CA PHE A 20 8.87 3.22 -34.79
C PHE A 20 9.11 3.19 -33.27
N LEU A 21 9.57 4.27 -32.65
CA LEU A 21 9.76 4.37 -31.21
C LEU A 21 8.43 4.27 -30.44
N ILE A 22 7.38 4.91 -30.94
CA ILE A 22 6.04 4.82 -30.34
C ILE A 22 5.53 3.37 -30.42
N ILE A 23 5.73 2.70 -31.55
CA ILE A 23 5.35 1.29 -31.71
C ILE A 23 6.21 0.42 -30.79
N PHE A 24 7.51 0.66 -30.68
CA PHE A 24 8.42 -0.10 -29.84
C PHE A 24 8.10 0.07 -28.34
N PHE A 25 7.86 1.31 -27.88
CA PHE A 25 7.45 1.59 -26.50
C PHE A 25 6.01 1.14 -26.21
N SER A 26 5.11 1.23 -27.19
CA SER A 26 3.79 0.62 -27.07
C SER A 26 3.86 -0.90 -26.98
N LEU A 27 4.77 -1.53 -27.72
CA LEU A 27 5.01 -2.98 -27.65
C LEU A 27 5.65 -3.41 -26.31
N ALA A 28 6.58 -2.60 -25.77
CA ALA A 28 7.17 -2.83 -24.45
C ALA A 28 6.14 -2.60 -23.31
N LEU A 29 5.34 -1.55 -23.42
CA LEU A 29 4.23 -1.29 -22.48
C LEU A 29 3.10 -2.31 -22.65
N CYS A 30 2.85 -2.75 -23.88
CA CYS A 30 1.86 -3.78 -24.19
C CYS A 30 2.31 -5.18 -23.76
N ALA A 31 3.59 -5.49 -23.59
CA ALA A 31 4.03 -6.72 -22.93
C ALA A 31 3.55 -6.78 -21.47
N VAL A 32 3.33 -5.62 -20.85
CA VAL A 32 2.74 -5.49 -19.52
C VAL A 32 1.19 -5.41 -19.58
N ILE A 33 0.62 -4.84 -20.65
CA ILE A 33 -0.83 -4.54 -20.75
C ILE A 33 -1.59 -5.54 -21.66
N PHE A 34 -0.90 -6.24 -22.56
CA PHE A 34 -1.54 -7.05 -23.61
C PHE A 34 -1.90 -8.48 -23.22
N ILE A 35 -2.74 -8.60 -22.23
CA ILE A 35 -3.45 -9.86 -21.95
C ILE A 35 -4.57 -10.15 -22.99
N LYS A 36 -4.92 -9.25 -23.90
CA LYS A 36 -6.18 -9.38 -24.69
C LYS A 36 -6.14 -9.06 -26.20
N MET A 37 -5.02 -8.92 -26.90
CA MET A 37 -5.09 -8.67 -28.35
C MET A 37 -4.06 -9.46 -29.16
N ASP A 38 -4.55 -10.07 -30.26
CA ASP A 38 -3.73 -10.78 -31.23
C ASP A 38 -2.91 -9.84 -32.14
N LEU A 39 -2.05 -9.00 -31.50
CA LEU A 39 -1.12 -8.14 -32.24
C LEU A 39 -0.15 -8.99 -33.09
N TYR A 40 0.13 -10.21 -32.65
CA TYR A 40 0.94 -11.19 -33.39
C TYR A 40 0.30 -11.54 -34.74
N ASP A 41 -1.01 -11.81 -34.78
CA ASP A 41 -1.69 -12.18 -36.03
C ASP A 41 -1.79 -10.99 -36.99
N MET A 42 -1.97 -9.78 -36.46
CA MET A 42 -1.96 -8.56 -37.28
C MET A 42 -0.55 -8.22 -37.83
N ILE A 43 0.49 -8.45 -37.04
CA ILE A 43 1.89 -8.27 -37.51
C ILE A 43 2.29 -9.40 -38.46
N LYS A 44 1.84 -10.61 -38.23
CA LYS A 44 2.03 -11.78 -39.08
C LYS A 44 1.46 -11.57 -40.48
N GLU A 45 0.27 -10.99 -40.58
CA GLU A 45 -0.41 -10.68 -41.85
C GLU A 45 0.34 -9.62 -42.68
N ASN A 46 1.00 -8.66 -42.01
CA ASN A 46 1.78 -7.60 -42.64
C ASN A 46 3.25 -7.96 -42.99
N LEU A 47 3.77 -9.07 -42.46
CA LEU A 47 5.18 -9.48 -42.59
C LEU A 47 5.40 -10.77 -43.40
N THR A 48 4.42 -11.24 -44.12
CA THR A 48 4.38 -12.54 -44.82
C THR A 48 5.48 -12.83 -45.82
N ASN A 49 6.41 -11.90 -46.08
CA ASN A 49 7.45 -12.06 -47.12
C ASN A 49 8.90 -12.06 -46.58
N ASN A 50 9.17 -12.15 -45.29
CA ASN A 50 10.54 -12.10 -44.77
C ASN A 50 10.78 -13.10 -43.61
N THR A 51 11.32 -14.28 -43.93
CA THR A 51 11.56 -15.39 -42.99
C THR A 51 12.42 -15.04 -41.78
N ALA A 52 13.39 -14.14 -41.91
CA ALA A 52 14.24 -13.71 -40.77
C ALA A 52 13.47 -12.85 -39.74
N GLN A 53 12.56 -12.00 -40.20
CA GLN A 53 11.71 -11.20 -39.34
C GLN A 53 10.63 -12.07 -38.66
N TYR A 54 10.26 -13.17 -39.31
CA TYR A 54 9.30 -14.13 -38.76
C TYR A 54 9.86 -14.91 -37.55
N SER A 55 11.14 -15.28 -37.60
CA SER A 55 11.82 -15.94 -36.46
C SER A 55 11.88 -15.03 -35.22
N VAL A 56 12.29 -13.76 -35.40
CA VAL A 56 12.37 -12.78 -34.32
C VAL A 56 11.00 -12.53 -33.66
N LEU A 57 9.93 -12.51 -34.45
CA LEU A 57 8.57 -12.33 -33.94
C LEU A 57 8.05 -13.58 -33.22
N HIS A 58 8.42 -14.75 -33.70
CA HIS A 58 8.08 -16.02 -33.03
C HIS A 58 8.76 -16.09 -31.67
N ASP A 59 10.08 -15.84 -31.60
CA ASP A 59 10.87 -15.87 -30.36
C ASP A 59 10.35 -14.81 -29.35
N PHE A 60 9.95 -13.63 -29.84
CA PHE A 60 9.34 -12.59 -29.01
C PHE A 60 7.97 -13.01 -28.46
N LYS A 61 7.13 -13.66 -29.28
CA LYS A 61 5.84 -14.19 -28.83
C LYS A 61 6.03 -15.26 -27.77
N GLU A 62 6.93 -16.21 -27.99
CA GLU A 62 7.24 -17.28 -27.06
C GLU A 62 7.73 -16.72 -25.71
N ALA A 63 8.64 -15.75 -25.73
CA ALA A 63 9.09 -15.04 -24.53
C ALA A 63 7.96 -14.30 -23.79
N CYS A 64 7.04 -13.67 -24.54
CA CYS A 64 5.85 -13.02 -23.96
C CYS A 64 4.87 -14.03 -23.34
N ASP A 65 4.66 -15.17 -23.99
CA ASP A 65 3.77 -16.22 -23.47
C ASP A 65 4.36 -16.89 -22.25
N GLU A 66 5.67 -17.13 -22.20
CA GLU A 66 6.41 -17.61 -21.02
C GLU A 66 6.32 -16.60 -19.85
N ALA A 67 6.56 -15.32 -20.11
CA ALA A 67 6.45 -14.26 -19.10
C ALA A 67 5.02 -14.14 -18.55
N ARG A 68 4.00 -14.32 -19.41
CA ARG A 68 2.59 -14.36 -18.99
C ARG A 68 2.27 -15.57 -18.13
N ALA A 69 2.76 -16.74 -18.52
CA ALA A 69 2.57 -17.98 -17.77
C ALA A 69 3.25 -17.90 -16.40
N GLN A 70 4.44 -17.32 -16.34
CA GLN A 70 5.19 -17.11 -15.11
C GLN A 70 4.49 -16.10 -14.19
N SER A 71 4.02 -14.97 -14.72
CA SER A 71 3.24 -13.98 -13.97
C SER A 71 1.92 -14.55 -13.45
N ALA A 72 1.19 -15.33 -14.28
CA ALA A 72 -0.05 -15.97 -13.85
C ALA A 72 0.18 -17.02 -12.75
N ALA A 73 1.26 -17.77 -12.83
CA ALA A 73 1.64 -18.75 -11.81
C ALA A 73 2.03 -18.06 -10.49
N GLU A 74 2.75 -16.95 -10.58
CA GLU A 74 3.13 -16.12 -9.43
C GLU A 74 1.91 -15.50 -8.75
N ILE A 75 0.99 -14.91 -9.51
CA ILE A 75 -0.29 -14.40 -8.99
C ILE A 75 -1.11 -15.51 -8.33
N LYS A 76 -1.19 -16.70 -8.96
CA LYS A 76 -1.89 -17.85 -8.39
C LYS A 76 -1.25 -18.30 -7.08
N THR A 77 0.07 -18.32 -7.01
CA THR A 77 0.82 -18.68 -5.80
C THR A 77 0.59 -17.66 -4.70
N ARG A 78 0.69 -16.36 -4.99
CA ARG A 78 0.39 -15.29 -4.05
C ARG A 78 -1.05 -15.38 -3.50
N LYS A 79 -2.04 -15.60 -4.37
CA LYS A 79 -3.44 -15.80 -3.96
C LYS A 79 -3.64 -17.04 -3.08
N ARG A 80 -2.96 -18.13 -3.38
CA ARG A 80 -3.00 -19.35 -2.55
C ARG A 80 -2.38 -19.12 -1.18
N ILE A 81 -1.20 -18.53 -1.11
CA ILE A 81 -0.53 -18.17 0.14
C ILE A 81 -1.42 -17.23 0.96
N TYR A 82 -1.97 -16.20 0.32
CA TYR A 82 -2.87 -15.27 0.98
C TYR A 82 -4.09 -15.99 1.58
N ALA A 83 -4.73 -16.89 0.84
CA ALA A 83 -5.87 -17.66 1.31
C ALA A 83 -5.52 -18.52 2.54
N LEU A 84 -4.38 -19.21 2.50
CA LEU A 84 -3.89 -20.03 3.62
C LEU A 84 -3.60 -19.20 4.88
N GLU A 85 -3.03 -18.01 4.70
CA GLU A 85 -2.74 -17.10 5.82
C GLU A 85 -3.99 -16.42 6.38
N LEU A 86 -5.02 -16.18 5.55
CA LEU A 86 -6.30 -15.65 6.00
C LEU A 86 -7.08 -16.60 6.93
N GLU A 87 -6.93 -17.90 6.73
CA GLU A 87 -7.55 -18.90 7.61
C GLU A 87 -6.92 -18.86 9.01
N ARG A 88 -5.74 -18.25 9.15
CA ARG A 88 -5.06 -18.08 10.43
C ARG A 88 -5.37 -16.69 11.01
N TYR A 89 -6.12 -16.66 12.07
CA TYR A 89 -6.34 -15.43 12.83
C TYR A 89 -5.03 -14.88 13.39
N VAL A 90 -4.18 -15.74 13.95
CA VAL A 90 -2.91 -15.40 14.55
C VAL A 90 -1.78 -15.73 13.59
N ALA A 91 -0.94 -14.74 13.27
CA ALA A 91 0.26 -14.95 12.46
C ALA A 91 1.28 -15.85 13.18
N PRO A 92 2.28 -16.40 12.48
CA PRO A 92 3.42 -17.03 13.12
C PRO A 92 4.06 -16.09 14.14
N GLU A 93 4.59 -16.63 15.24
CA GLU A 93 5.27 -15.85 16.25
C GLU A 93 6.61 -15.31 15.69
N PRO A 94 6.88 -13.99 15.77
CA PRO A 94 8.14 -13.44 15.32
C PRO A 94 9.28 -13.93 16.21
N ASP A 95 10.42 -14.31 15.60
CA ASP A 95 11.62 -14.73 16.33
C ASP A 95 12.19 -13.55 17.13
N PRO A 96 12.20 -13.62 18.47
CA PRO A 96 12.72 -12.52 19.30
C PRO A 96 14.18 -12.17 19.03
N SER A 97 15.00 -13.10 18.53
CA SER A 97 16.41 -12.90 18.22
C SER A 97 16.65 -12.03 16.98
N LYS A 98 15.63 -11.85 16.16
CA LYS A 98 15.66 -11.04 14.94
C LYS A 98 15.42 -9.55 15.19
N TYR A 99 15.02 -9.16 16.40
CA TYR A 99 15.01 -7.77 16.80
C TYR A 99 16.39 -7.33 17.26
N ASP A 100 16.79 -6.11 16.91
CA ASP A 100 17.95 -5.49 17.55
C ASP A 100 17.65 -5.12 19.01
N ALA A 101 18.71 -4.80 19.78
CA ALA A 101 18.59 -4.48 21.21
C ALA A 101 17.66 -3.27 21.49
N GLY A 102 17.52 -2.36 20.54
CA GLY A 102 16.68 -1.15 20.64
C GLY A 102 15.25 -1.35 20.12
N PHE A 103 14.94 -2.50 19.55
CA PHE A 103 13.71 -2.72 18.80
C PHE A 103 13.48 -1.64 17.73
N ALA A 104 14.57 -1.28 17.04
CA ALA A 104 14.54 -0.37 15.91
C ALA A 104 14.56 -1.14 14.57
N ASN A 105 15.07 -2.36 14.55
CA ASN A 105 15.11 -3.20 13.37
C ASN A 105 14.58 -4.59 13.70
N TYR A 106 13.88 -5.17 12.73
CA TYR A 106 13.52 -6.58 12.67
C TYR A 106 13.76 -7.07 11.24
N SER A 107 14.37 -8.23 11.10
CA SER A 107 14.56 -8.84 9.78
C SER A 107 14.54 -10.35 9.87
N ASP A 108 13.66 -10.99 9.10
CA ASP A 108 13.67 -12.41 8.83
C ASP A 108 13.63 -12.67 7.31
N SER A 109 13.42 -13.92 6.90
CA SER A 109 13.36 -14.30 5.48
C SER A 109 12.17 -13.67 4.73
N THR A 110 11.14 -13.16 5.43
CA THR A 110 9.86 -12.74 4.85
C THR A 110 9.53 -11.26 5.05
N ILE A 111 10.12 -10.61 6.05
CA ILE A 111 9.83 -9.21 6.40
C ILE A 111 11.07 -8.47 6.89
N GLU A 112 11.19 -7.23 6.50
CA GLU A 112 12.16 -6.26 7.04
C GLU A 112 11.42 -5.05 7.58
N VAL A 113 11.75 -4.64 8.81
CA VAL A 113 11.22 -3.45 9.46
C VAL A 113 12.36 -2.59 9.95
N HIS A 114 12.35 -1.33 9.57
CA HIS A 114 13.30 -0.32 10.04
C HIS A 114 12.54 0.85 10.69
N TYR A 115 12.74 1.04 12.00
CA TYR A 115 12.18 2.15 12.75
C TYR A 115 13.26 3.18 13.07
N TYR A 116 12.92 4.45 12.85
CA TYR A 116 13.74 5.59 13.29
C TYR A 116 12.85 6.77 13.68
N LYS A 117 13.43 7.74 14.39
CA LYS A 117 12.73 8.98 14.73
C LYS A 117 13.58 10.19 14.41
N GLN A 118 12.92 11.29 14.10
CA GLN A 118 13.56 12.55 13.75
C GLN A 118 12.83 13.72 14.42
N ARG A 119 13.60 14.69 14.89
CA ARG A 119 13.05 15.93 15.44
C ARG A 119 12.81 16.93 14.33
N MET A 120 11.55 17.34 14.11
CA MET A 120 11.14 18.30 13.10
C MET A 120 9.94 19.11 13.62
N TYR A 121 9.85 20.39 13.26
CA TYR A 121 8.69 21.26 13.60
C TYR A 121 8.33 21.21 15.09
N GLU A 122 9.31 21.28 15.96
CA GLU A 122 9.13 21.19 17.42
C GLU A 122 8.39 19.91 17.88
N SER A 123 8.46 18.84 17.08
CA SER A 123 7.83 17.57 17.37
C SER A 123 8.71 16.38 16.98
N TRP A 124 8.52 15.26 17.63
CA TRP A 124 9.13 14.01 17.24
C TRP A 124 8.28 13.34 16.16
N PHE A 125 8.92 13.03 15.05
CA PHE A 125 8.36 12.18 13.99
C PHE A 125 8.95 10.78 14.12
N HIS A 126 8.11 9.80 14.09
CA HIS A 126 8.42 8.38 14.09
C HIS A 126 8.12 7.81 12.72
N PHE A 127 9.08 7.12 12.17
CA PHE A 127 8.98 6.47 10.87
C PHE A 127 9.25 4.98 11.05
N MET A 128 8.46 4.15 10.43
CA MET A 128 8.60 2.71 10.41
C MET A 128 8.42 2.24 8.96
N GLU A 129 9.53 1.99 8.30
CA GLU A 129 9.59 1.48 6.94
C GLU A 129 9.51 -0.04 6.98
N VAL A 130 8.66 -0.62 6.14
CA VAL A 130 8.38 -2.04 6.15
C VAL A 130 8.41 -2.58 4.73
N ARG A 131 9.18 -3.65 4.51
CA ARG A 131 9.18 -4.46 3.30
C ARG A 131 8.74 -5.87 3.62
N ILE A 132 7.75 -6.37 2.92
CA ILE A 132 7.24 -7.72 3.07
C ILE A 132 7.36 -8.49 1.76
N LYS A 133 7.46 -9.81 1.81
CA LYS A 133 7.53 -10.66 0.61
C LYS A 133 6.15 -11.12 0.12
N HIS A 134 5.16 -11.12 1.01
CA HIS A 134 3.82 -11.58 0.69
C HIS A 134 2.76 -10.59 1.17
N PRO A 135 1.76 -10.26 0.36
CA PRO A 135 0.73 -9.30 0.74
C PRO A 135 -0.04 -9.71 2.00
N SER A 136 -0.18 -11.02 2.28
CA SER A 136 -0.82 -11.54 3.49
C SER A 136 -0.13 -11.14 4.82
N GLN A 137 1.06 -10.58 4.74
CA GLN A 137 1.79 -10.09 5.91
C GLN A 137 1.33 -8.70 6.36
N PHE A 138 0.67 -7.94 5.48
CA PHE A 138 0.00 -6.69 5.85
C PHE A 138 -1.47 -6.97 6.18
N ARG A 139 -1.84 -6.77 7.43
CA ARG A 139 -3.11 -7.21 8.00
C ARG A 139 -3.80 -6.11 8.80
N MET A 140 -5.06 -6.34 9.10
CA MET A 140 -5.85 -5.62 10.06
C MET A 140 -6.27 -6.57 11.20
N ALA A 141 -6.38 -6.05 12.42
CA ALA A 141 -6.95 -6.79 13.53
C ALA A 141 -7.96 -5.93 14.29
N LEU A 142 -9.08 -6.55 14.68
CA LEU A 142 -10.06 -5.97 15.58
C LEU A 142 -9.76 -6.37 17.02
N ALA A 143 -10.09 -5.51 17.98
CA ALA A 143 -9.97 -5.82 19.39
C ALA A 143 -10.77 -7.09 19.72
N ASN A 144 -10.10 -8.11 20.28
CA ASN A 144 -10.66 -9.44 20.56
C ASN A 144 -11.32 -10.12 19.35
N ASP A 145 -10.84 -9.85 18.13
CA ASP A 145 -11.40 -10.33 16.86
C ASP A 145 -12.92 -10.11 16.75
N SER A 146 -13.41 -9.00 17.26
CA SER A 146 -14.84 -8.75 17.37
C SER A 146 -15.23 -7.36 16.88
N TYR A 147 -16.20 -7.31 15.96
CA TYR A 147 -16.81 -6.07 15.51
C TYR A 147 -17.78 -5.50 16.57
N GLY A 148 -17.72 -4.21 16.84
CA GLY A 148 -18.60 -3.52 17.77
C GLY A 148 -17.88 -2.50 18.66
N ASP A 149 -18.42 -2.21 19.84
CA ASP A 149 -17.79 -1.30 20.83
C ASP A 149 -16.77 -2.04 21.74
N VAL A 150 -16.06 -2.99 21.17
CA VAL A 150 -14.96 -3.68 21.85
C VAL A 150 -13.68 -2.90 21.66
N ARG A 151 -12.92 -2.71 22.73
CA ARG A 151 -11.68 -1.95 22.72
C ARG A 151 -10.63 -2.61 23.59
N LYS A 152 -9.38 -2.56 23.11
CA LYS A 152 -8.21 -3.08 23.79
C LYS A 152 -7.03 -2.13 23.54
N LEU A 153 -6.02 -2.14 24.40
CA LEU A 153 -4.80 -1.37 24.15
C LEU A 153 -4.14 -1.87 22.87
N PRO A 154 -3.76 -1.00 21.92
CA PRO A 154 -3.17 -1.38 20.64
C PRO A 154 -2.00 -2.37 20.75
N HIS A 155 -1.08 -2.19 21.72
CA HIS A 155 0.02 -3.15 21.91
C HIS A 155 -0.47 -4.55 22.34
N LEU A 156 -1.60 -4.65 23.05
CA LEU A 156 -2.18 -5.94 23.39
C LEU A 156 -2.91 -6.59 22.21
N ILE A 157 -3.54 -5.78 21.33
CA ILE A 157 -4.09 -6.31 20.07
C ILE A 157 -2.93 -6.83 19.20
N ALA A 158 -1.84 -6.07 19.09
CA ALA A 158 -0.65 -6.47 18.34
C ALA A 158 -0.04 -7.78 18.90
N SER A 159 -0.01 -7.94 20.21
CA SER A 159 0.45 -9.17 20.87
C SER A 159 -0.46 -10.36 20.59
N ASP A 160 -1.79 -10.18 20.59
CA ASP A 160 -2.73 -11.27 20.31
C ASP A 160 -2.57 -11.86 18.89
N VAL A 161 -2.08 -11.07 17.95
CA VAL A 161 -1.96 -11.46 16.54
C VAL A 161 -0.51 -11.68 16.10
N ASN A 162 0.43 -11.69 17.04
CA ASN A 162 1.87 -11.86 16.77
C ASN A 162 2.42 -10.82 15.77
N ALA A 163 2.04 -9.57 15.93
CA ALA A 163 2.51 -8.50 15.06
C ALA A 163 4.00 -8.24 15.24
N VAL A 164 4.77 -8.17 14.17
CA VAL A 164 6.14 -7.66 14.18
C VAL A 164 6.13 -6.15 14.42
N ALA A 165 5.22 -5.47 13.74
CA ALA A 165 5.05 -4.03 13.76
C ALA A 165 3.58 -3.67 13.58
N ALA A 166 3.10 -2.61 14.23
CA ALA A 166 1.71 -2.20 14.15
C ALA A 166 1.52 -0.70 14.36
N VAL A 167 0.37 -0.21 13.95
CA VAL A 167 -0.12 1.15 14.17
C VAL A 167 -1.62 1.11 14.49
N ASN A 168 -2.10 2.10 15.22
CA ASN A 168 -3.54 2.24 15.43
C ASN A 168 -4.32 2.35 14.11
N GLY A 169 -5.56 1.90 14.12
CA GLY A 169 -6.44 1.93 12.94
C GLY A 169 -7.27 3.20 12.81
N CYS A 170 -8.55 3.03 12.46
CA CYS A 170 -9.43 4.08 11.98
C CYS A 170 -10.48 4.57 13.00
N PHE A 171 -10.41 4.13 14.25
CA PHE A 171 -11.39 4.54 15.27
C PHE A 171 -12.83 4.16 14.91
N TYR A 172 -13.05 3.08 14.18
CA TYR A 172 -14.35 2.69 13.65
C TYR A 172 -15.44 2.56 14.71
N ASN A 173 -15.08 2.09 15.89
CA ASN A 173 -16.01 1.82 16.99
C ASN A 173 -16.52 3.08 17.71
N ARG A 174 -16.00 4.25 17.37
CA ARG A 174 -16.48 5.56 17.84
C ARG A 174 -17.18 6.37 16.76
N ARG A 175 -17.16 5.87 15.51
CA ARG A 175 -17.81 6.50 14.38
C ARG A 175 -19.03 5.69 13.97
N TRP A 176 -20.09 6.37 13.69
CA TRP A 176 -21.33 5.75 13.22
C TRP A 176 -21.37 5.51 11.70
N GLY A 177 -20.47 6.14 10.95
CA GLY A 177 -20.38 6.08 9.48
C GLY A 177 -19.08 5.48 8.96
N GLY A 178 -18.97 5.40 7.63
CA GLY A 178 -17.85 4.87 6.87
C GLY A 178 -18.02 3.42 6.45
N VAL A 179 -17.08 2.97 5.66
CA VAL A 179 -16.95 1.59 5.20
C VAL A 179 -15.93 0.86 6.05
N LEU A 180 -16.23 -0.36 6.43
CA LEU A 180 -15.33 -1.27 7.10
C LEU A 180 -15.45 -2.64 6.46
N ILE A 181 -14.38 -3.10 5.83
CA ILE A 181 -14.21 -4.47 5.35
C ILE A 181 -13.09 -5.12 6.16
N TYR A 182 -13.37 -6.27 6.71
CA TYR A 182 -12.42 -7.05 7.50
C TYR A 182 -12.37 -8.48 6.98
N ARG A 183 -11.21 -8.92 6.50
CA ARG A 183 -11.01 -10.25 5.92
C ARG A 183 -12.07 -10.60 4.86
N ARG A 184 -12.29 -9.67 3.92
CA ARG A 184 -13.29 -9.76 2.84
C ARG A 184 -14.76 -9.64 3.29
N GLU A 185 -15.03 -9.57 4.58
CA GLU A 185 -16.38 -9.39 5.09
C GLU A 185 -16.71 -7.89 5.24
N MET A 186 -17.81 -7.45 4.62
CA MET A 186 -18.34 -6.10 4.76
C MET A 186 -19.05 -5.96 6.12
N LEU A 187 -18.34 -5.47 7.14
CA LEU A 187 -18.89 -5.29 8.48
C LEU A 187 -19.72 -4.00 8.61
N ARG A 188 -19.40 -3.00 7.80
CA ARG A 188 -20.13 -1.73 7.79
C ARG A 188 -20.06 -1.08 6.40
N ASN A 189 -21.23 -0.64 5.92
CA ASN A 189 -21.38 0.18 4.72
C ASN A 189 -22.33 1.34 5.03
N ARG A 190 -21.77 2.47 5.48
CA ARG A 190 -22.53 3.70 5.82
C ARG A 190 -21.75 4.93 5.36
N PRO A 191 -21.70 5.20 4.05
CA PRO A 191 -20.93 6.29 3.49
C PRO A 191 -21.34 7.66 4.06
N TYR A 192 -20.36 8.55 4.27
CA TYR A 192 -20.61 9.92 4.73
C TYR A 192 -19.69 10.97 4.09
N SER A 193 -19.15 10.67 2.91
CA SER A 193 -18.25 11.56 2.17
C SER A 193 -16.86 11.68 2.78
N ALA A 194 -16.25 10.56 3.10
CA ALA A 194 -14.88 10.48 3.58
C ALA A 194 -14.04 9.58 2.68
N ASP A 195 -12.75 9.85 2.63
CA ASP A 195 -11.82 8.97 1.93
C ASP A 195 -11.70 7.64 2.69
N THR A 196 -11.77 6.55 1.94
CA THR A 196 -11.65 5.18 2.43
C THR A 196 -10.43 4.53 1.80
N LEU A 197 -9.58 3.96 2.63
CA LEU A 197 -8.48 3.11 2.21
C LEU A 197 -9.01 1.70 2.00
N LEU A 198 -8.87 1.20 0.77
CA LEU A 198 -9.11 -0.18 0.37
C LEU A 198 -7.75 -0.85 0.20
N ILE A 199 -7.60 -2.06 0.70
CA ILE A 199 -6.40 -2.88 0.60
C ILE A 199 -6.78 -4.15 -0.15
N ASP A 200 -6.16 -4.34 -1.32
CA ASP A 200 -6.43 -5.51 -2.17
C ASP A 200 -5.60 -6.74 -1.78
N VAL A 201 -5.87 -7.85 -2.44
CA VAL A 201 -5.20 -9.14 -2.22
C VAL A 201 -3.71 -9.12 -2.55
N ASP A 202 -3.27 -8.17 -3.37
CA ASP A 202 -1.86 -7.98 -3.74
C ASP A 202 -1.15 -6.97 -2.81
N GLY A 203 -1.86 -6.44 -1.81
CA GLY A 203 -1.35 -5.50 -0.82
C GLY A 203 -1.35 -4.03 -1.27
N ASN A 204 -1.97 -3.74 -2.42
CA ASN A 204 -2.01 -2.37 -2.93
C ASN A 204 -3.09 -1.53 -2.25
N PHE A 205 -2.81 -0.24 -2.17
CA PHE A 205 -3.71 0.76 -1.65
C PHE A 205 -4.53 1.40 -2.76
N HIS A 206 -5.85 1.42 -2.57
CA HIS A 206 -6.79 2.17 -3.38
C HIS A 206 -7.56 3.11 -2.47
N ILE A 207 -7.45 4.42 -2.69
CA ILE A 207 -8.11 5.41 -1.84
C ILE A 207 -9.22 6.07 -2.64
N VAL A 208 -10.44 5.93 -2.15
CA VAL A 208 -11.66 6.39 -2.82
C VAL A 208 -12.59 7.10 -1.84
N ASP A 209 -13.43 8.02 -2.33
CA ASP A 209 -14.53 8.57 -1.55
C ASP A 209 -15.55 7.46 -1.27
N ASP A 210 -15.94 7.27 -0.02
CA ASP A 210 -16.81 6.18 0.42
C ASP A 210 -18.19 6.16 -0.27
N ARG A 211 -18.67 7.32 -0.78
CA ARG A 211 -19.91 7.41 -1.56
C ARG A 211 -19.83 6.74 -2.93
N HIS A 212 -18.62 6.54 -3.45
CA HIS A 212 -18.39 5.97 -4.78
C HIS A 212 -17.97 4.51 -4.74
N ILE A 213 -17.91 3.90 -3.57
CA ILE A 213 -17.47 2.50 -3.44
C ILE A 213 -18.42 1.54 -4.16
N GLU A 214 -19.74 1.73 -4.03
CA GLU A 214 -20.74 0.89 -4.69
C GLU A 214 -20.85 1.19 -6.20
N ASP A 215 -20.84 2.47 -6.57
CA ASP A 215 -21.03 2.91 -7.96
C ASP A 215 -19.81 2.65 -8.85
N SER A 216 -18.62 2.57 -8.27
CA SER A 216 -17.36 2.49 -9.01
C SER A 216 -16.96 1.08 -9.41
N HIS A 217 -17.72 0.05 -9.06
CA HIS A 217 -17.33 -1.36 -9.20
C HIS A 217 -15.94 -1.67 -8.58
N VAL A 218 -15.45 -0.80 -7.69
CA VAL A 218 -14.11 -0.91 -7.10
C VAL A 218 -13.95 -2.24 -6.35
N LEU A 219 -14.98 -2.68 -5.65
CA LEU A 219 -14.95 -3.94 -4.92
C LEU A 219 -14.89 -5.16 -5.86
N GLU A 220 -15.46 -5.04 -7.07
CA GLU A 220 -15.41 -6.10 -8.09
C GLU A 220 -14.10 -6.03 -8.89
N GLN A 221 -13.61 -4.81 -9.15
CA GLN A 221 -12.39 -4.58 -9.91
C GLN A 221 -11.14 -5.02 -9.13
N TYR A 222 -11.10 -4.71 -7.84
CA TYR A 222 -10.02 -5.06 -6.93
C TYR A 222 -10.51 -6.11 -5.95
N ASP A 223 -9.76 -7.17 -5.78
CA ASP A 223 -10.05 -8.23 -4.81
C ASP A 223 -9.76 -7.72 -3.39
N ILE A 224 -10.68 -6.89 -2.83
CA ILE A 224 -10.48 -6.15 -1.58
C ILE A 224 -10.56 -7.09 -0.38
N VAL A 225 -9.55 -7.01 0.46
CA VAL A 225 -9.43 -7.81 1.69
C VAL A 225 -9.83 -7.02 2.91
N ASN A 226 -9.33 -5.80 3.03
CA ASN A 226 -9.64 -4.90 4.13
C ASN A 226 -9.98 -3.52 3.61
N ALA A 227 -10.87 -2.82 4.30
CA ALA A 227 -11.14 -1.41 4.04
C ALA A 227 -11.43 -0.68 5.34
N ILE A 228 -10.91 0.54 5.44
CA ILE A 228 -11.12 1.43 6.58
C ILE A 228 -11.44 2.84 6.13
N THR A 229 -12.44 3.46 6.74
CA THR A 229 -12.77 4.86 6.52
C THR A 229 -12.27 5.72 7.67
N PHE A 230 -11.33 6.60 7.39
CA PHE A 230 -10.89 7.69 8.28
C PHE A 230 -10.53 8.92 7.45
N GLY A 231 -9.38 8.93 6.79
CA GLY A 231 -8.94 9.96 5.87
C GLY A 231 -8.52 11.29 6.51
N PRO A 232 -8.22 12.27 5.69
CA PRO A 232 -8.25 12.21 4.24
C PRO A 232 -7.04 11.50 3.63
N GLU A 233 -7.08 11.28 2.31
CA GLU A 233 -5.88 11.03 1.52
C GLU A 233 -4.99 12.26 1.56
N LEU A 234 -3.69 12.05 1.80
CA LEU A 234 -2.70 13.12 1.97
C LEU A 234 -1.80 13.29 0.75
N VAL A 235 -1.40 12.17 0.15
CA VAL A 235 -0.50 12.11 -1.01
C VAL A 235 -1.09 11.13 -2.03
N ARG A 236 -1.10 11.53 -3.31
CA ARG A 236 -1.47 10.69 -4.44
C ARG A 236 -0.42 10.84 -5.53
N ASP A 237 0.08 9.73 -6.06
CA ASP A 237 1.12 9.69 -7.10
C ASP A 237 2.32 10.60 -6.75
N GLY A 238 2.75 10.56 -5.49
CA GLY A 238 3.85 11.37 -4.96
C GLY A 238 3.52 12.86 -4.77
N GLN A 239 2.29 13.29 -5.07
CA GLN A 239 1.88 14.69 -4.96
C GLN A 239 1.01 14.93 -3.74
N VAL A 240 1.33 16.00 -2.98
CA VAL A 240 0.53 16.44 -1.84
C VAL A 240 -0.84 16.92 -2.31
N LEU A 241 -1.89 16.38 -1.72
CA LEU A 241 -3.24 16.79 -2.01
C LEU A 241 -3.65 18.02 -1.21
N ARG A 242 -4.53 18.85 -1.80
CA ARG A 242 -5.14 19.96 -1.10
C ARG A 242 -6.13 19.44 -0.04
N ILE A 243 -5.77 19.60 1.22
CA ILE A 243 -6.63 19.19 2.33
C ILE A 243 -7.74 20.24 2.49
N LYS A 244 -8.98 19.79 2.37
CA LYS A 244 -10.16 20.63 2.55
C LYS A 244 -10.33 20.95 4.03
N ASN A 245 -10.68 22.21 4.38
CA ASN A 245 -11.11 22.56 5.72
C ASN A 245 -12.37 21.75 6.07
N GLY A 246 -12.39 21.14 7.23
CA GLY A 246 -13.53 20.32 7.64
C GLY A 246 -13.25 19.50 8.89
N LEU A 247 -13.51 18.20 8.83
CA LEU A 247 -13.68 17.30 9.97
C LEU A 247 -12.48 17.14 10.93
N TRP A 248 -11.26 17.57 10.57
CA TRP A 248 -10.05 17.19 11.33
C TRP A 248 -9.16 18.35 11.73
N GLU A 249 -9.68 19.57 11.71
CA GLU A 249 -8.91 20.78 12.02
C GLU A 249 -7.51 20.73 11.36
N PRO A 250 -7.45 20.75 10.02
CA PRO A 250 -6.21 20.46 9.28
C PRO A 250 -5.10 21.47 9.56
N ASN A 251 -5.47 22.68 10.03
CA ASN A 251 -4.56 23.78 10.29
C ASN A 251 -4.02 23.81 11.73
N THR A 252 -4.53 22.99 12.64
CA THR A 252 -4.04 22.92 14.02
C THR A 252 -2.86 21.96 14.14
N ASN A 253 -1.95 22.28 15.06
CA ASN A 253 -0.86 21.40 15.40
C ASN A 253 -1.37 20.29 16.32
N GLU A 254 -1.40 19.08 15.78
CA GLU A 254 -1.94 17.89 16.42
C GLU A 254 -1.03 16.69 16.22
N PRO A 255 -1.09 15.67 17.08
CA PRO A 255 -0.51 14.37 16.75
C PRO A 255 -1.17 13.81 15.50
N ARG A 256 -0.37 13.34 14.55
CA ARG A 256 -0.84 12.79 13.27
C ARG A 256 -0.30 11.39 13.06
N THR A 257 -1.09 10.55 12.41
CA THR A 257 -0.71 9.18 12.06
C THR A 257 -1.10 8.93 10.61
N ALA A 258 -0.23 8.28 9.85
CA ALA A 258 -0.51 7.88 8.48
C ALA A 258 0.11 6.52 8.17
N ILE A 259 -0.53 5.84 7.22
CA ILE A 259 0.04 4.71 6.51
C ILE A 259 0.23 5.08 5.05
N CYS A 260 1.35 4.67 4.48
CA CYS A 260 1.77 5.03 3.14
C CYS A 260 2.27 3.80 2.38
N GLN A 261 2.19 3.86 1.06
CA GLN A 261 2.78 2.87 0.17
C GLN A 261 3.74 3.58 -0.79
N PHE A 262 4.89 2.96 -1.05
CA PHE A 262 5.83 3.37 -2.09
C PHE A 262 5.38 2.84 -3.47
N ASP A 263 6.10 3.22 -4.52
CA ASP A 263 5.78 2.76 -5.88
C ASP A 263 6.30 1.33 -6.16
N ASP A 264 7.25 0.86 -5.36
CA ASP A 264 7.72 -0.52 -5.39
C ASP A 264 6.78 -1.44 -4.57
N ASP A 265 6.59 -2.66 -5.06
CA ASP A 265 5.65 -3.63 -4.50
C ASP A 265 5.95 -3.97 -3.03
N LEU A 266 4.89 -4.06 -2.21
CA LEU A 266 4.94 -4.53 -0.83
C LEU A 266 5.91 -3.75 0.07
N HIS A 267 6.07 -2.47 -0.24
CA HIS A 267 6.89 -1.52 0.49
C HIS A 267 6.02 -0.41 1.09
N TYR A 268 6.09 -0.25 2.40
CA TYR A 268 5.20 0.62 3.16
C TYR A 268 5.98 1.53 4.12
N LEU A 269 5.36 2.65 4.48
CA LEU A 269 5.82 3.53 5.52
C LEU A 269 4.68 3.84 6.49
N VAL A 270 4.89 3.58 7.77
CA VAL A 270 4.05 4.14 8.83
C VAL A 270 4.74 5.37 9.37
N CYS A 271 4.02 6.48 9.43
CA CYS A 271 4.52 7.73 10.00
C CYS A 271 3.59 8.22 11.12
N LEU A 272 4.20 8.65 12.21
CA LEU A 272 3.51 9.27 13.34
C LEU A 272 4.25 10.51 13.80
N ALA A 273 3.58 11.66 13.80
CA ALA A 273 4.07 12.87 14.45
C ALA A 273 3.46 12.96 15.86
N GLU A 274 4.31 13.02 16.89
CA GLU A 274 3.87 13.28 18.25
C GLU A 274 3.32 14.70 18.42
N GLY A 275 2.53 14.90 19.44
CA GLY A 275 2.02 16.22 19.83
C GLY A 275 1.35 16.18 21.19
N ARG A 276 0.81 17.32 21.61
CA ARG A 276 0.08 17.46 22.88
C ARG A 276 0.92 17.08 24.12
N ASN A 277 2.23 17.27 24.06
CA ASN A 277 3.12 17.03 25.19
C ASN A 277 4.26 18.08 25.22
N ALA A 278 5.02 18.09 26.31
CA ALA A 278 6.07 19.11 26.52
C ALA A 278 7.20 19.05 25.47
N ASP A 279 7.41 17.87 24.85
CA ASP A 279 8.49 17.65 23.89
C ASP A 279 8.01 17.74 22.44
N SER A 280 6.69 17.78 22.21
CA SER A 280 6.11 17.75 20.87
C SER A 280 4.79 18.52 20.86
N ILE A 281 4.72 19.58 20.04
CA ILE A 281 3.50 20.39 19.90
C ILE A 281 2.51 19.80 18.90
N GLY A 282 2.97 18.90 18.04
CA GLY A 282 2.21 18.38 16.90
C GLY A 282 2.46 19.17 15.62
N VAL A 283 1.77 18.79 14.56
CA VAL A 283 1.91 19.42 13.24
C VAL A 283 0.55 19.58 12.56
N SER A 284 0.45 20.59 11.69
CA SER A 284 -0.70 20.72 10.80
C SER A 284 -0.72 19.55 9.81
N MET A 285 -1.90 19.20 9.30
CA MET A 285 -2.03 18.11 8.33
C MET A 285 -1.29 18.43 7.02
N SER A 286 -1.22 19.71 6.63
CA SER A 286 -0.46 20.11 5.45
C SER A 286 1.05 19.88 5.62
N VAL A 287 1.63 20.24 6.76
CA VAL A 287 3.05 19.94 7.06
C VAL A 287 3.28 18.45 7.05
N PHE A 288 2.40 17.69 7.69
CA PHE A 288 2.50 16.23 7.73
C PHE A 288 2.48 15.61 6.34
N ALA A 289 1.56 16.04 5.46
CA ALA A 289 1.48 15.57 4.08
C ALA A 289 2.74 15.88 3.25
N HIS A 290 3.33 17.07 3.42
CA HIS A 290 4.57 17.44 2.72
C HIS A 290 5.75 16.58 3.17
N GLU A 291 5.85 16.27 4.47
CA GLU A 291 6.90 15.39 4.97
C GLU A 291 6.75 13.95 4.43
N LEU A 292 5.52 13.45 4.31
CA LEU A 292 5.26 12.15 3.70
C LEU A 292 5.66 12.12 2.22
N ALA A 293 5.26 13.13 1.44
CA ALA A 293 5.67 13.24 0.04
C ALA A 293 7.20 13.35 -0.10
N ALA A 294 7.87 14.09 0.79
CA ALA A 294 9.33 14.21 0.80
C ALA A 294 10.05 12.87 1.07
N LYS A 295 9.38 11.89 1.68
CA LYS A 295 9.89 10.51 1.83
C LYS A 295 9.80 9.71 0.53
N GLY A 296 9.16 10.22 -0.52
CA GLY A 296 9.04 9.55 -1.81
C GLY A 296 7.92 8.52 -1.87
N VAL A 297 6.94 8.57 -0.97
CA VAL A 297 5.79 7.66 -1.01
C VAL A 297 4.89 7.96 -2.22
N LYS A 298 4.33 6.92 -2.82
CA LYS A 298 3.35 7.02 -3.91
C LYS A 298 2.02 7.55 -3.39
N CYS A 299 1.52 6.97 -2.30
CA CYS A 299 0.29 7.40 -1.65
C CYS A 299 0.44 7.42 -0.13
N ALA A 300 -0.36 8.26 0.51
CA ALA A 300 -0.43 8.37 1.96
C ALA A 300 -1.86 8.59 2.43
N TYR A 301 -2.27 7.83 3.42
CA TYR A 301 -3.60 7.86 4.01
C TYR A 301 -3.53 8.19 5.50
N ASN A 302 -4.30 9.21 5.92
CA ASN A 302 -4.37 9.63 7.30
C ASN A 302 -5.20 8.67 8.14
N LEU A 303 -4.65 8.26 9.27
CA LEU A 303 -5.28 7.44 10.30
C LEU A 303 -5.69 8.29 11.52
N ASP A 304 -6.35 7.66 12.51
CA ASP A 304 -6.67 8.35 13.76
C ASP A 304 -5.40 8.83 14.48
N GLY A 305 -5.36 10.10 14.74
CA GLY A 305 -4.24 10.76 15.41
C GLY A 305 -4.56 11.12 16.87
N GLY A 306 -4.08 12.29 17.30
CA GLY A 306 -4.36 12.79 18.64
C GLY A 306 -3.92 11.80 19.73
N GLN A 307 -4.84 11.49 20.66
CA GLN A 307 -4.57 10.53 21.75
C GLN A 307 -4.60 9.06 21.27
N SER A 308 -4.99 8.80 20.04
CA SER A 308 -5.02 7.45 19.47
C SER A 308 -3.71 7.04 18.81
N GLY A 309 -2.88 8.00 18.38
CA GLY A 309 -1.64 7.73 17.66
C GLY A 309 -0.70 6.83 18.45
N THR A 310 -0.57 5.57 18.03
CA THR A 310 0.23 4.55 18.70
C THR A 310 0.96 3.72 17.66
N MET A 311 2.29 3.76 17.68
CA MET A 311 3.18 2.95 16.84
C MET A 311 3.84 1.88 17.70
N ILE A 312 3.83 0.64 17.23
CA ILE A 312 4.24 -0.54 18.00
C ILE A 312 5.27 -1.33 17.21
N MET A 313 6.31 -1.80 17.89
CA MET A 313 7.27 -2.75 17.35
C MET A 313 7.71 -3.73 18.43
N GLY A 314 7.59 -5.03 18.16
CA GLY A 314 7.89 -6.08 19.13
C GLY A 314 7.11 -5.90 20.44
N ASN A 315 5.81 -5.65 20.34
CA ASN A 315 4.89 -5.38 21.45
C ASN A 315 5.25 -4.18 22.33
N ARG A 316 6.11 -3.27 21.85
CA ARG A 316 6.52 -2.04 22.54
C ARG A 316 6.00 -0.81 21.82
N VAL A 317 5.35 0.08 22.54
CA VAL A 317 4.97 1.39 22.03
C VAL A 317 6.23 2.23 21.80
N LYS A 318 6.39 2.78 20.61
CA LYS A 318 7.59 3.51 20.17
C LYS A 318 7.51 5.01 20.38
N ASN A 319 6.31 5.57 20.38
CA ASN A 319 6.06 7.01 20.53
C ASN A 319 5.51 7.33 21.92
N ARG A 320 5.62 8.59 22.30
CA ARG A 320 4.89 9.14 23.42
C ARG A 320 3.46 9.44 22.97
N VAL A 321 2.48 8.84 23.67
CA VAL A 321 1.07 9.01 23.36
C VAL A 321 0.54 10.28 24.00
N GLY A 322 0.24 11.31 23.21
CA GLY A 322 -0.42 12.55 23.61
C GLY A 322 -0.21 13.01 25.06
N TRP A 323 -1.31 13.20 25.80
CA TRP A 323 -1.28 13.67 27.20
C TRP A 323 -1.08 12.58 28.25
N GLY A 324 -1.12 11.32 27.87
CA GLY A 324 -1.16 10.26 28.88
C GLY A 324 -0.81 8.88 28.34
N PRO A 325 -1.31 7.84 29.00
CA PRO A 325 -1.07 6.47 28.58
C PRO A 325 -1.76 6.15 27.26
N GLU A 326 -1.36 5.02 26.68
CA GLU A 326 -2.00 4.43 25.52
C GLU A 326 -3.52 4.31 25.71
N LYS A 327 -4.29 4.61 24.66
CA LYS A 327 -5.75 4.63 24.69
C LYS A 327 -6.30 3.35 24.08
N PRO A 328 -7.26 2.66 24.75
CA PRO A 328 -7.92 1.49 24.15
C PRO A 328 -8.64 1.85 22.85
N GLN A 329 -8.44 1.03 21.81
CA GLN A 329 -8.94 1.21 20.46
C GLN A 329 -9.63 -0.05 19.95
N GLY A 330 -10.38 0.08 18.83
CA GLY A 330 -11.13 -1.02 18.23
C GLY A 330 -10.32 -1.82 17.23
N ASP A 331 -9.27 -1.22 16.66
CA ASP A 331 -8.55 -1.81 15.56
C ASP A 331 -7.11 -1.33 15.43
N ILE A 332 -6.30 -2.14 14.79
CA ILE A 332 -4.93 -1.84 14.36
C ILE A 332 -4.71 -2.28 12.91
N LEU A 333 -3.76 -1.63 12.24
CA LEU A 333 -3.09 -2.17 11.07
C LEU A 333 -1.74 -2.74 11.52
N TYR A 334 -1.35 -3.90 10.97
CA TYR A 334 -0.12 -4.54 11.42
C TYR A 334 0.58 -5.32 10.31
N PHE A 335 1.86 -5.54 10.53
CA PHE A 335 2.73 -6.36 9.69
C PHE A 335 3.19 -7.57 10.51
N ALA A 336 3.11 -8.74 9.88
CA ALA A 336 3.45 -10.00 10.50
C ALA A 336 4.54 -10.73 9.71
N THR A 337 5.26 -11.62 10.37
CA THR A 337 6.05 -12.62 9.68
C THR A 337 5.15 -13.62 8.97
N ALA A 338 5.67 -14.36 7.99
CA ALA A 338 4.97 -15.42 7.30
C ALA A 338 5.74 -16.73 7.43
N LEU A 339 5.09 -17.85 7.14
CA LEU A 339 5.77 -19.13 7.05
C LEU A 339 6.78 -19.13 5.90
N GLU A 340 7.91 -19.76 6.08
CA GLU A 340 8.87 -19.97 4.99
C GLU A 340 8.30 -20.88 3.88
N GLU A 341 8.81 -20.73 2.65
CA GLU A 341 8.28 -21.51 1.51
C GLU A 341 8.27 -23.03 1.75
N ASN A 342 9.31 -23.55 2.40
CA ASN A 342 9.41 -24.97 2.71
C ASN A 342 8.37 -25.47 3.72
N GLU A 343 7.84 -24.60 4.55
CA GLU A 343 6.81 -24.92 5.54
C GLU A 343 5.39 -24.82 4.97
N ARG A 344 5.23 -24.03 3.88
CA ARG A 344 3.93 -23.81 3.19
C ARG A 344 3.51 -25.01 2.34
N ASP A 345 4.46 -25.75 1.80
CA ASP A 345 4.20 -26.94 0.98
C ASP A 345 3.88 -28.19 1.83
N SER A 346 4.09 -28.11 3.15
CA SER A 346 3.83 -29.20 4.09
C SER A 346 2.50 -29.09 4.84
N THR A 347 1.75 -28.01 4.67
CA THR A 347 0.43 -27.76 5.26
C THR A 347 -0.66 -27.66 4.20
#